data_c5b2815096257d91cd435dd81700e956
#
_entry.id   c5b2815096257d91cd435dd81700e956
#
_cell.length_a   1.000
_cell.length_b   1.000
_cell.length_c   1.000
_cell.angle_alpha   90.00
_cell.angle_beta   90.00
_cell.angle_gamma   90.00
#
_symmetry.space_group_name_H-M   'P 1'
#
loop_
_entity.id
_entity.type
_entity.pdbx_description
1 polymer ?
#
loop_
_entity_poly.entity_id
_entity_poly.type
_entity_poly.pdbx_seq_one_letter_code
_entity_poly.pdbx_strand_id
1 'polypeptide(L)'
;IPKEDVYRIDFDFTYEEGTSRVGILLNNDLKIDAGYGYFIEPLHHRVVFEQFPIFPQYSFVSVYLERPLHLKPNELNHVCVIVQDTVAVCYINDTVALSTRMYNYNTQKIGLLVQGKASLSNIKFKRFEKGE
;
A
#
# COMPACT_ATOMS: atom_id res chain seq x y z
N ILE A 1 -23.18 6.34 -16.88
CA ILE A 1 -22.73 5.79 -15.59
C ILE A 1 -21.24 5.49 -15.71
N PRO A 2 -20.41 6.10 -14.87
CA PRO A 2 -19.00 5.80 -14.94
C PRO A 2 -18.75 4.33 -14.63
N LYS A 3 -17.84 3.72 -15.38
CA LYS A 3 -17.41 2.36 -15.10
C LYS A 3 -16.57 2.36 -13.84
N GLU A 4 -16.89 1.46 -12.93
CA GLU A 4 -16.06 1.25 -11.77
C GLU A 4 -14.88 0.38 -12.19
N ASP A 5 -13.68 0.90 -11.96
CA ASP A 5 -12.46 0.13 -12.21
C ASP A 5 -12.06 -0.59 -10.94
N VAL A 6 -11.75 -1.87 -11.09
CA VAL A 6 -11.18 -2.68 -10.03
C VAL A 6 -9.79 -3.09 -10.49
N TYR A 7 -8.79 -2.89 -9.65
CA TYR A 7 -7.47 -3.43 -9.94
C TYR A 7 -6.90 -4.14 -8.72
N ARG A 8 -6.02 -5.07 -9.01
CA ARG A 8 -5.36 -5.89 -8.00
C ARG A 8 -3.86 -5.90 -8.28
N ILE A 9 -3.08 -5.74 -7.23
CA ILE A 9 -1.64 -5.92 -7.31
C ILE A 9 -1.20 -6.91 -6.25
N ASP A 10 -0.37 -7.85 -6.65
CA ASP A 10 0.23 -8.86 -5.78
C ASP A 10 1.73 -8.77 -5.91
N PHE A 11 2.44 -8.98 -4.83
CA PHE A 11 3.88 -9.19 -4.87
C PHE A 11 4.36 -9.95 -3.64
N ASP A 12 5.51 -10.60 -3.81
CA ASP A 12 6.20 -11.23 -2.70
C ASP A 12 7.40 -10.40 -2.32
N PHE A 13 7.78 -10.44 -1.06
CA PHE A 13 9.00 -9.76 -0.63
C PHE A 13 9.69 -10.49 0.51
N THR A 14 11.01 -10.31 0.57
CA THR A 14 11.83 -10.60 1.74
C THR A 14 12.55 -9.31 2.11
N TYR A 15 12.94 -9.18 3.38
CA TYR A 15 13.68 -7.99 3.82
C TYR A 15 14.80 -8.40 4.76
N GLU A 16 15.86 -7.59 4.77
CA GLU A 16 16.98 -7.78 5.70
C GLU A 16 16.70 -7.01 6.99
N GLU A 17 17.27 -7.50 8.07
CA GLU A 17 17.16 -6.86 9.38
C GLU A 17 17.58 -5.39 9.30
N GLY A 18 16.83 -4.51 9.97
CA GLY A 18 17.07 -3.07 9.93
C GLY A 18 16.28 -2.32 8.87
N THR A 19 15.56 -3.02 8.00
CA THR A 19 14.69 -2.39 7.01
C THR A 19 13.54 -1.66 7.73
N SER A 20 13.36 -0.38 7.42
CA SER A 20 12.35 0.43 8.09
C SER A 20 10.99 0.40 7.41
N ARG A 21 10.94 0.31 6.07
CA ARG A 21 9.67 0.27 5.34
C ARG A 21 9.77 -0.54 4.06
N VAL A 22 8.72 -1.31 3.79
CA VAL A 22 8.42 -1.87 2.48
C VAL A 22 6.97 -1.49 2.17
N GLY A 23 6.75 -0.80 1.07
CA GLY A 23 5.45 -0.24 0.83
C GLY A 23 5.00 -0.27 -0.62
N ILE A 24 3.70 -0.09 -0.77
CA ILE A 24 3.06 0.10 -2.06
C ILE A 24 2.36 1.46 -2.05
N LEU A 25 2.62 2.24 -3.09
CA LEU A 25 2.05 3.57 -3.28
C LEU A 25 0.88 3.47 -4.24
N LEU A 26 -0.23 4.07 -3.87
CA LEU A 26 -1.48 4.02 -4.64
C LEU A 26 -1.93 5.43 -5.00
N ASN A 27 -2.52 5.55 -6.19
CA ASN A 27 -3.08 6.82 -6.67
C ASN A 27 -2.07 7.98 -6.54
N ASN A 28 -0.83 7.73 -6.96
CA ASN A 28 0.24 8.72 -6.89
C ASN A 28 0.00 9.84 -7.89
N ASP A 29 0.15 11.08 -7.44
CA ASP A 29 0.24 12.24 -8.31
C ASP A 29 1.70 12.70 -8.33
N LEU A 30 2.40 12.39 -9.42
CA LEU A 30 3.82 12.68 -9.54
C LEU A 30 4.11 14.18 -9.66
N LYS A 31 3.13 14.97 -10.07
CA LYS A 31 3.30 16.43 -10.21
C LYS A 31 3.41 17.12 -8.86
N ILE A 32 2.71 16.61 -7.86
CA ILE A 32 2.68 17.20 -6.53
C ILE A 32 3.25 16.24 -5.47
N ASP A 33 3.80 15.10 -5.90
CA ASP A 33 4.39 14.08 -5.02
C ASP A 33 3.42 13.68 -3.90
N ALA A 34 2.21 13.33 -4.29
CA ALA A 34 1.13 13.03 -3.35
C ALA A 34 0.45 11.72 -3.72
N GLY A 35 -0.24 11.14 -2.76
CA GLY A 35 -0.98 9.90 -2.96
C GLY A 35 -1.23 9.19 -1.64
N TYR A 36 -1.41 7.89 -1.73
CA TYR A 36 -1.66 7.00 -0.58
C TYR A 36 -0.65 5.87 -0.57
N GLY A 37 -0.44 5.27 0.58
CA GLY A 37 0.42 4.12 0.67
C GLY A 37 0.07 3.18 1.81
N TYR A 38 0.31 1.90 1.57
CA TYR A 38 0.40 0.90 2.63
C TYR A 38 1.88 0.65 2.87
N PHE A 39 2.33 0.86 4.10
CA PHE A 39 3.73 0.73 4.47
C PHE A 39 3.87 -0.30 5.58
N ILE A 40 4.63 -1.35 5.27
CA ILE A 40 5.01 -2.35 6.26
C ILE A 40 6.23 -1.83 6.98
N GLU A 41 6.13 -1.71 8.30
CA GLU A 41 7.21 -1.20 9.16
C GLU A 41 7.67 -2.33 10.10
N PRO A 42 8.64 -3.17 9.66
CA PRO A 42 9.04 -4.33 10.45
C PRO A 42 9.59 -3.98 11.83
N LEU A 43 10.29 -2.85 11.95
CA LEU A 43 10.88 -2.43 13.22
C LEU A 43 9.83 -2.01 14.25
N HIS A 44 8.64 -1.64 13.80
CA HIS A 44 7.53 -1.23 14.66
C HIS A 44 6.42 -2.29 14.71
N HIS A 45 6.62 -3.45 14.08
CA HIS A 45 5.67 -4.57 14.08
C HIS A 45 4.27 -4.15 13.67
N ARG A 46 4.19 -3.40 12.57
CA ARG A 46 2.90 -2.90 12.08
C ARG A 46 2.90 -2.69 10.57
N VAL A 47 1.69 -2.63 10.01
CA VAL A 47 1.43 -2.07 8.69
C VAL A 47 0.59 -0.83 8.89
N VAL A 48 0.91 0.24 8.16
CA VAL A 48 0.20 1.51 8.23
C VAL A 48 -0.33 1.91 6.87
N PHE A 49 -1.44 2.64 6.88
CA PHE A 49 -1.94 3.33 5.71
C PHE A 49 -1.82 4.82 5.94
N GLU A 50 -1.18 5.52 5.01
CA GLU A 50 -0.96 6.97 5.11
C GLU A 50 -1.34 7.65 3.80
N GLN A 51 -1.89 8.85 3.92
CA GLN A 51 -1.97 9.80 2.82
C GLN A 51 -0.71 10.68 2.89
N PHE A 52 -0.03 10.86 1.77
CA PHE A 52 1.18 11.68 1.75
C PHE A 52 1.06 12.77 0.66
N PRO A 53 1.81 13.87 0.78
CA PRO A 53 2.72 14.17 1.87
C PRO A 53 1.96 14.52 3.15
N ILE A 54 2.62 14.30 4.28
CA ILE A 54 2.08 14.73 5.57
C ILE A 54 2.60 16.14 5.82
N PHE A 55 1.70 17.13 5.69
CA PHE A 55 2.05 18.50 6.00
C PHE A 55 1.81 18.76 7.48
N PRO A 56 2.77 19.33 8.22
CA PRO A 56 2.58 19.59 9.65
C PRO A 56 1.33 20.38 9.96
N GLN A 57 0.99 21.35 9.12
CA GLN A 57 -0.20 22.19 9.32
C GLN A 57 -1.51 21.43 9.07
N TYR A 58 -1.46 20.26 8.46
CA TYR A 58 -2.64 19.42 8.18
C TYR A 58 -2.58 18.08 8.89
N SER A 59 -1.67 17.92 9.85
CA SER A 59 -1.48 16.62 10.52
C SER A 59 -2.77 16.08 11.17
N PHE A 60 -3.64 16.97 11.61
CA PHE A 60 -4.90 16.56 12.26
C PHE A 60 -5.96 16.07 11.27
N VAL A 61 -5.77 16.24 9.96
CA VAL A 61 -6.69 15.73 8.94
C VAL A 61 -6.06 14.60 8.12
N SER A 62 -4.84 14.21 8.43
CA SER A 62 -4.19 13.09 7.74
C SER A 62 -4.89 11.79 8.07
N VAL A 63 -5.15 10.99 7.04
CA VAL A 63 -5.65 9.63 7.25
C VAL A 63 -4.48 8.76 7.67
N TYR A 64 -4.61 8.13 8.82
CA TYR A 64 -3.60 7.23 9.35
C TYR A 64 -4.31 6.07 10.03
N LEU A 65 -4.08 4.89 9.52
CA LEU A 65 -4.61 3.65 10.09
C LEU A 65 -3.47 2.65 10.23
N GLU A 66 -3.54 1.80 11.25
CA GLU A 66 -2.52 0.78 11.43
C GLU A 66 -3.11 -0.53 11.92
N ARG A 67 -2.36 -1.60 11.70
CA ARG A 67 -2.65 -2.93 12.22
C ARG A 67 -1.35 -3.58 12.68
N PRO A 68 -1.37 -4.34 13.77
CA PRO A 68 -0.19 -5.10 14.18
C PRO A 68 0.20 -6.11 13.10
N LEU A 69 1.50 -6.23 12.87
CA LEU A 69 2.05 -7.17 11.90
C LEU A 69 3.44 -7.58 12.37
N HIS A 70 3.59 -8.85 12.73
CA HIS A 70 4.86 -9.39 13.21
C HIS A 70 5.48 -10.25 12.12
N LEU A 71 6.56 -9.75 11.54
CA LEU A 71 7.31 -10.45 10.50
C LEU A 71 8.72 -10.72 10.98
N LYS A 72 9.41 -11.66 10.32
CA LYS A 72 10.81 -11.98 10.59
C LYS A 72 11.65 -11.67 9.37
N PRO A 73 12.89 -11.17 9.57
CA PRO A 73 13.79 -10.93 8.43
C PRO A 73 14.05 -12.21 7.64
N ASN A 74 14.26 -12.05 6.35
CA ASN A 74 14.63 -13.11 5.41
C ASN A 74 13.58 -14.20 5.20
N GLU A 75 12.36 -13.99 5.67
CA GLU A 75 11.23 -14.87 5.35
C GLU A 75 10.42 -14.28 4.20
N LEU A 76 9.86 -15.15 3.37
CA LEU A 76 9.03 -14.73 2.25
C LEU A 76 7.65 -14.29 2.73
N ASN A 77 7.23 -13.12 2.27
CA ASN A 77 5.93 -12.55 2.59
C ASN A 77 5.17 -12.25 1.31
N HIS A 78 3.85 -12.32 1.37
CA HIS A 78 2.97 -12.02 0.26
C HIS A 78 2.07 -10.85 0.57
N VAL A 79 1.96 -9.91 -0.37
CA VAL A 79 1.08 -8.74 -0.27
C VAL A 79 0.09 -8.77 -1.43
N CYS A 80 -1.17 -8.55 -1.12
CA CYS A 80 -2.22 -8.39 -2.12
C CYS A 80 -3.00 -7.11 -1.79
N VAL A 81 -3.10 -6.21 -2.75
CA VAL A 81 -3.89 -5.00 -2.62
C VAL A 81 -4.96 -5.00 -3.71
N ILE A 82 -6.20 -4.80 -3.29
CA ILE A 82 -7.35 -4.69 -4.19
C ILE A 82 -7.93 -3.29 -4.03
N VAL A 83 -8.11 -2.61 -5.16
CA VAL A 83 -8.68 -1.26 -5.17
C VAL A 83 -9.90 -1.26 -6.05
N GLN A 84 -11.01 -0.79 -5.49
CA GLN A 84 -12.26 -0.57 -6.22
C GLN A 84 -12.74 0.85 -5.91
N ASP A 85 -12.74 1.71 -6.92
CA ASP A 85 -13.06 3.14 -6.78
C ASP A 85 -12.22 3.81 -5.70
N THR A 86 -12.84 4.23 -4.62
CA THR A 86 -12.17 4.90 -3.50
C THR A 86 -11.79 3.94 -2.37
N VAL A 87 -12.13 2.65 -2.49
CA VAL A 87 -11.87 1.68 -1.43
C VAL A 87 -10.66 0.83 -1.79
N ALA A 88 -9.72 0.71 -0.85
CA ALA A 88 -8.56 -0.16 -0.99
C ALA A 88 -8.51 -1.13 0.19
N VAL A 89 -8.11 -2.36 -0.08
CA VAL A 89 -7.88 -3.38 0.95
C VAL A 89 -6.52 -3.99 0.71
N CYS A 90 -5.70 -4.03 1.76
CA CYS A 90 -4.39 -4.66 1.72
C CYS A 90 -4.41 -5.92 2.59
N TYR A 91 -4.01 -7.03 1.99
CA TYR A 91 -3.85 -8.30 2.71
C TYR A 91 -2.37 -8.66 2.75
N ILE A 92 -1.89 -9.05 3.91
CA ILE A 92 -0.51 -9.47 4.11
C ILE A 92 -0.52 -10.88 4.66
N ASN A 93 0.10 -11.81 3.92
CA ASN A 93 0.20 -13.23 4.28
C ASN A 93 -1.17 -13.88 4.59
N ASP A 94 -2.24 -13.34 4.00
CA ASP A 94 -3.63 -13.80 4.22
C ASP A 94 -4.07 -13.78 5.68
N THR A 95 -3.34 -13.07 6.55
CA THR A 95 -3.64 -13.02 7.99
C THR A 95 -4.02 -11.63 8.48
N VAL A 96 -3.48 -10.58 7.85
CA VAL A 96 -3.75 -9.20 8.25
C VAL A 96 -4.42 -8.49 7.09
N ALA A 97 -5.53 -7.83 7.38
CA ALA A 97 -6.25 -7.02 6.39
C ALA A 97 -6.42 -5.60 6.91
N LEU A 98 -6.19 -4.62 6.04
CA LEU A 98 -6.38 -3.22 6.35
C LEU A 98 -7.16 -2.56 5.21
N SER A 99 -8.40 -2.18 5.51
CA SER A 99 -9.31 -1.58 4.54
C SER A 99 -9.36 -0.07 4.74
N THR A 100 -9.32 0.68 3.65
CA THR A 100 -9.23 2.14 3.70
C THR A 100 -10.03 2.78 2.57
N ARG A 101 -10.19 4.10 2.65
CA ARG A 101 -10.79 4.90 1.58
C ARG A 101 -9.83 5.98 1.12
N MET A 102 -9.85 6.24 -0.20
CA MET A 102 -8.95 7.19 -0.85
C MET A 102 -9.77 8.21 -1.61
N TYR A 103 -10.03 9.37 -1.00
CA TYR A 103 -10.94 10.36 -1.58
C TYR A 103 -10.26 11.43 -2.43
N ASN A 104 -8.98 11.72 -2.17
CA ASN A 104 -8.36 12.94 -2.70
C ASN A 104 -7.63 12.75 -4.02
N TYR A 105 -7.06 11.59 -4.27
CA TYR A 105 -6.26 11.32 -5.45
C TYR A 105 -6.79 10.09 -6.17
N ASN A 106 -6.88 10.17 -7.49
CA ASN A 106 -7.46 9.08 -8.23
C ASN A 106 -6.72 8.84 -9.58
N THR A 107 -5.40 8.96 -9.55
CA THR A 107 -4.57 8.81 -10.74
C THR A 107 -4.44 7.36 -11.21
N GLN A 108 -4.75 6.39 -10.37
CA GLN A 108 -4.56 4.95 -10.61
C GLN A 108 -3.10 4.56 -10.90
N LYS A 109 -2.15 5.40 -10.49
CA LYS A 109 -0.73 5.09 -10.62
C LYS A 109 -0.23 4.40 -9.36
N ILE A 110 0.63 3.41 -9.54
CA ILE A 110 1.15 2.56 -8.47
C ILE A 110 2.66 2.66 -8.45
N GLY A 111 3.23 2.66 -7.26
CA GLY A 111 4.66 2.61 -7.04
C GLY A 111 5.01 1.65 -5.92
N LEU A 112 6.28 1.31 -5.82
CA LEU A 112 6.80 0.49 -4.75
C LEU A 112 7.89 1.27 -4.03
N LEU A 113 7.99 1.07 -2.72
CA LEU A 113 8.93 1.81 -1.88
C LEU A 113 9.65 0.85 -0.96
N VAL A 114 10.98 1.02 -0.87
CA VAL A 114 11.81 0.29 0.09
C VAL A 114 12.71 1.29 0.80
N GLN A 115 12.70 1.27 2.12
CA GLN A 115 13.63 2.01 2.95
C GLN A 115 14.43 1.01 3.76
N GLY A 116 15.58 0.63 3.24
CA GLY A 116 16.42 -0.43 3.76
C GLY A 116 16.83 -1.38 2.65
N LYS A 117 16.84 -2.67 2.93
CA LYS A 117 17.18 -3.71 1.95
C LYS A 117 16.07 -4.75 1.89
N ALA A 118 15.46 -4.86 0.73
CA ALA A 118 14.40 -5.84 0.48
C ALA A 118 14.46 -6.30 -0.97
N SER A 119 13.94 -7.50 -1.19
CA SER A 119 13.78 -8.04 -2.54
C SER A 119 12.31 -8.23 -2.81
N LEU A 120 11.83 -7.66 -3.91
CA LEU A 120 10.46 -7.78 -4.36
C LEU A 120 10.42 -8.69 -5.58
N SER A 121 9.48 -9.61 -5.61
CA SER A 121 9.37 -10.59 -6.69
C SER A 121 7.90 -10.93 -6.95
N ASN A 122 7.68 -11.66 -8.07
CA ASN A 122 6.35 -12.11 -8.47
C ASN A 122 5.32 -10.97 -8.49
N ILE A 123 5.74 -9.81 -9.02
CA ILE A 123 4.88 -8.64 -9.10
C ILE A 123 3.86 -8.87 -10.21
N LYS A 124 2.58 -8.86 -9.85
CA LYS A 124 1.47 -9.06 -10.76
C LYS A 124 0.48 -7.94 -10.61
N PHE A 125 0.08 -7.37 -11.72
CA PHE A 125 -0.94 -6.33 -11.77
C PHE A 125 -2.07 -6.80 -12.68
N LYS A 126 -3.31 -6.63 -12.21
CA LYS A 126 -4.47 -7.02 -12.98
C LYS A 126 -5.56 -5.97 -12.82
N ARG A 127 -6.11 -5.54 -13.93
CA ARG A 127 -7.23 -4.60 -13.94
C ARG A 127 -8.46 -5.31 -14.45
N PHE A 128 -9.57 -5.08 -13.78
CA PHE A 128 -10.88 -5.60 -14.16
C PHE A 128 -11.78 -4.43 -14.46
N GLU A 129 -12.50 -4.49 -15.57
CA GLU A 129 -13.56 -3.53 -15.86
C GLU A 129 -14.89 -4.14 -15.44
N LYS A 130 -15.67 -3.37 -14.66
CA LYS A 130 -16.98 -3.81 -14.23
C LYS A 130 -17.95 -3.80 -15.41
N GLY A 131 -18.76 -4.84 -15.56
CA GLY A 131 -19.77 -4.95 -16.59
C GLY A 131 -19.35 -5.72 -17.84
N GLU A 132 -18.21 -6.38 -17.78
CA GLU A 132 -17.78 -7.28 -18.85
C GLU A 132 -18.06 -8.73 -18.52
#